data_b1eb2e48b2987e107bfda0d97ab5e470
#
_entry.id   b1eb2e48b2987e107bfda0d97ab5e470
#
_cell.length_a   1.000
_cell.length_b   1.000
_cell.length_c   1.000
_cell.angle_alpha   90.00
_cell.angle_beta   90.00
_cell.angle_gamma   90.00
#
_symmetry.space_group_name_H-M   'P 1'
#
loop_
_entity.id
_entity.type
_entity.pdbx_description
1 polymer ?
#
loop_
_entity_poly.entity_id
_entity_poly.type
_entity_poly.pdbx_seq_one_letter_code
_entity_poly.pdbx_strand_id
1 'polypeptide(L)'
;MAVIKWARAASYNKANTYPGANGELVIDMEQNRLFLYDGANAYVSNTFFSANVYISSGAASFDWTNTPTESVIRASDGQASDTFGSVCRLSKDGQYAIVGTTEEDGGAGDPISGAGAAYVYVRSGSTWTQQAKLTASDAASNDKFGIDVSISQDGTYAVVGSQYGGTGSGNDNHGAVYIFVRSGTSWSQQQKLTASDAYEGAQFGYNVDLNADGSYVAISAPYDTLNNLGAVYVFTRSGSTWSQQQKLTASNAGSGDGLGFSCRISDDGDYIVACAPYEDTTASDVGMAYIFTRSGSSWSQQANFQHSDAQLEDRLGFGTDISGDGNYAICGSTWEDGGAGDPLDRAGAAYVFLRSGTSWAQQAKLTASDASSPASFGYQVSISTDGTYALVGTTYNYPATAYLYKRTGTSWSEVKKFTEGTTGNSGDKFGFAVDLSGDGQFAIVTAINDSTNGSGSGAAYIYEAT
;
A
#
# COMPACT_ATOMS: atom_id res chain seq x y z
N MET A 1 20.68 -26.00 -5.05
CA MET A 1 20.63 -24.94 -4.03
C MET A 1 21.94 -24.17 -4.16
N ALA A 2 21.88 -22.91 -4.59
CA ALA A 2 23.05 -22.05 -4.60
C ALA A 2 23.26 -21.51 -3.17
N VAL A 3 24.45 -21.67 -2.63
CA VAL A 3 24.80 -21.12 -1.31
C VAL A 3 25.41 -19.76 -1.55
N ILE A 4 24.74 -18.69 -1.11
CA ILE A 4 25.28 -17.32 -1.15
C ILE A 4 26.06 -17.10 0.14
N LYS A 5 27.37 -16.85 0.03
CA LYS A 5 28.21 -16.49 1.18
C LYS A 5 28.65 -15.04 1.11
N TRP A 6 28.49 -14.33 2.23
CA TRP A 6 28.94 -12.96 2.40
C TRP A 6 30.42 -12.91 2.69
N ALA A 7 31.20 -12.17 1.90
CA ALA A 7 32.53 -11.77 2.26
C ALA A 7 32.48 -10.29 2.73
N ARG A 8 32.70 -10.02 4.01
CA ARG A 8 32.93 -8.66 4.51
C ARG A 8 34.33 -8.25 4.10
N ALA A 9 34.45 -7.33 3.18
CA ALA A 9 35.73 -6.76 2.78
C ALA A 9 36.24 -5.74 3.81
N ALA A 10 37.11 -6.20 4.68
CA ALA A 10 38.23 -5.35 5.11
C ALA A 10 39.44 -5.84 4.27
N SER A 11 39.78 -5.12 3.19
CA SER A 11 40.98 -5.31 2.38
C SER A 11 41.11 -6.66 1.62
N TYR A 12 40.22 -6.95 0.66
CA TYR A 12 40.48 -8.02 -0.31
C TYR A 12 41.01 -7.46 -1.64
N ASN A 13 42.31 -7.36 -1.74
CA ASN A 13 43.02 -6.99 -2.98
C ASN A 13 43.46 -8.24 -3.77
N LYS A 14 42.74 -9.35 -3.68
CA LYS A 14 43.07 -10.58 -4.40
C LYS A 14 41.83 -11.42 -4.73
N ALA A 15 41.24 -11.19 -5.88
CA ALA A 15 40.30 -12.12 -6.52
C ALA A 15 40.91 -13.55 -6.80
N ASN A 16 42.22 -13.74 -6.62
CA ASN A 16 42.94 -14.94 -7.01
C ASN A 16 43.12 -15.99 -5.88
N THR A 17 42.51 -15.84 -4.71
CA THR A 17 42.77 -16.76 -3.58
C THR A 17 41.56 -17.21 -2.81
N TYR A 18 40.34 -16.99 -3.30
CA TYR A 18 39.15 -17.55 -2.66
C TYR A 18 38.76 -18.87 -3.34
N PRO A 19 38.91 -20.01 -2.68
CA PRO A 19 38.45 -21.28 -3.21
C PRO A 19 36.96 -21.39 -2.98
N GLY A 20 36.15 -20.80 -3.89
CA GLY A 20 34.71 -20.97 -3.88
C GLY A 20 34.34 -22.38 -4.24
N ALA A 21 33.31 -22.93 -3.62
CA ALA A 21 32.73 -24.21 -4.03
C ALA A 21 31.99 -24.06 -5.36
N ASN A 22 31.90 -25.14 -6.12
CA ASN A 22 31.22 -25.13 -7.42
C ASN A 22 29.77 -24.63 -7.32
N GLY A 23 29.42 -23.59 -8.07
CA GLY A 23 28.11 -22.94 -8.05
C GLY A 23 27.96 -21.85 -6.96
N GLU A 24 29.06 -21.44 -6.30
CA GLU A 24 29.02 -20.34 -5.32
C GLU A 24 28.98 -18.99 -6.00
N LEU A 25 28.04 -18.14 -5.56
CA LEU A 25 27.87 -16.77 -5.99
C LEU A 25 28.45 -15.82 -4.93
N VAL A 26 29.42 -14.99 -5.30
CA VAL A 26 30.05 -14.01 -4.40
C VAL A 26 29.83 -12.60 -4.93
N ILE A 27 29.37 -11.71 -4.08
CA ILE A 27 29.15 -10.29 -4.41
C ILE A 27 30.25 -9.46 -3.76
N ASP A 28 30.99 -8.75 -4.58
CA ASP A 28 31.94 -7.74 -4.14
C ASP A 28 31.24 -6.36 -4.12
N MET A 29 30.87 -5.92 -2.94
CA MET A 29 30.15 -4.65 -2.72
C MET A 29 31.03 -3.41 -2.92
N GLU A 30 32.38 -3.52 -2.79
CA GLU A 30 33.28 -2.39 -3.04
C GLU A 30 33.45 -2.11 -4.53
N GLN A 31 33.42 -3.16 -5.34
CA GLN A 31 33.65 -3.05 -6.78
C GLN A 31 32.38 -3.23 -7.62
N ASN A 32 31.21 -3.46 -6.99
CA ASN A 32 29.95 -3.76 -7.65
C ASN A 32 30.05 -4.91 -8.67
N ARG A 33 30.70 -6.00 -8.27
CA ARG A 33 30.97 -7.15 -9.14
C ARG A 33 30.36 -8.42 -8.59
N LEU A 34 29.88 -9.24 -9.51
CA LEU A 34 29.34 -10.56 -9.24
C LEU A 34 30.34 -11.63 -9.71
N PHE A 35 30.69 -12.57 -8.87
CA PHE A 35 31.54 -13.70 -9.20
C PHE A 35 30.76 -15.00 -9.08
N LEU A 36 30.80 -15.82 -10.13
CA LEU A 36 30.29 -17.19 -10.11
C LEU A 36 31.49 -18.13 -10.14
N TYR A 37 31.58 -19.08 -9.21
CA TYR A 37 32.66 -20.08 -9.13
C TYR A 37 32.18 -21.40 -9.67
N ASP A 38 33.01 -22.06 -10.53
CA ASP A 38 32.81 -23.41 -11.03
C ASP A 38 33.68 -24.45 -10.30
N GLY A 39 34.22 -24.07 -9.14
CA GLY A 39 35.11 -24.87 -8.33
C GLY A 39 36.61 -24.65 -8.62
N ALA A 40 36.98 -24.09 -9.75
CA ALA A 40 38.35 -23.83 -10.14
C ALA A 40 38.57 -22.40 -10.65
N ASN A 41 37.56 -21.76 -11.21
CA ASN A 41 37.63 -20.43 -11.83
C ASN A 41 36.51 -19.51 -11.32
N ALA A 42 36.80 -18.19 -11.25
CA ALA A 42 35.84 -17.17 -11.00
C ALA A 42 35.45 -16.49 -12.33
N TYR A 43 34.19 -16.50 -12.66
CA TYR A 43 33.67 -15.76 -13.82
C TYR A 43 33.12 -14.41 -13.32
N VAL A 44 33.67 -13.33 -13.87
CA VAL A 44 33.23 -11.95 -13.54
C VAL A 44 32.23 -11.49 -14.58
N SER A 45 31.03 -11.13 -14.14
CA SER A 45 30.10 -10.41 -15.00
C SER A 45 30.32 -8.90 -14.85
N ASN A 46 30.68 -8.22 -15.93
CA ASN A 46 30.77 -6.76 -16.01
C ASN A 46 29.42 -6.13 -16.43
N THR A 47 28.38 -6.93 -16.55
CA THR A 47 27.04 -6.45 -16.94
C THR A 47 26.30 -6.05 -15.67
N PHE A 48 26.02 -4.78 -15.54
CA PHE A 48 25.12 -4.28 -14.54
C PHE A 48 23.77 -4.96 -14.71
N PHE A 49 23.31 -5.69 -13.72
CA PHE A 49 21.92 -6.07 -13.65
C PHE A 49 21.11 -4.82 -13.34
N SER A 50 20.29 -4.37 -14.27
CA SER A 50 19.25 -3.38 -14.03
C SER A 50 18.06 -3.94 -13.26
N ALA A 51 18.16 -5.18 -12.78
CA ALA A 51 17.20 -5.77 -11.87
C ALA A 51 17.71 -5.61 -10.44
N ASN A 52 16.90 -5.06 -9.56
CA ASN A 52 17.14 -5.08 -8.13
C ASN A 52 17.27 -6.54 -7.68
N VAL A 53 18.50 -7.00 -7.45
CA VAL A 53 18.71 -8.30 -6.82
C VAL A 53 18.42 -8.08 -5.34
N TYR A 54 17.21 -8.39 -4.91
CA TYR A 54 16.89 -8.49 -3.49
C TYR A 54 17.64 -9.68 -2.91
N ILE A 55 18.79 -9.39 -2.32
CA ILE A 55 19.48 -10.38 -1.50
C ILE A 55 18.78 -10.30 -0.15
N SER A 56 17.91 -11.24 0.15
CA SER A 56 17.52 -11.44 1.52
C SER A 56 18.81 -11.81 2.28
N SER A 57 19.42 -10.87 2.98
CA SER A 57 20.30 -11.20 4.10
C SER A 57 19.52 -12.21 4.89
N GLY A 58 20.06 -13.39 5.21
CA GLY A 58 19.30 -14.40 5.93
C GLY A 58 18.46 -13.71 6.99
N ALA A 59 17.22 -13.42 6.65
CA ALA A 59 16.32 -12.64 7.47
C ALA A 59 16.28 -13.39 8.79
N ALA A 60 16.54 -12.75 9.88
CA ALA A 60 16.24 -13.31 11.18
C ALA A 60 14.84 -13.91 11.04
N SER A 61 14.72 -15.22 11.20
CA SER A 61 13.44 -15.89 11.01
C SER A 61 12.48 -15.33 12.06
N PHE A 62 11.59 -14.44 11.65
CA PHE A 62 10.54 -13.94 12.54
C PHE A 62 9.33 -14.87 12.49
N ASP A 63 8.59 -14.91 13.57
CA ASP A 63 7.41 -15.77 13.71
C ASP A 63 6.25 -15.00 14.35
N TRP A 64 5.22 -14.76 13.57
CA TRP A 64 4.00 -14.10 14.01
C TRP A 64 3.19 -14.91 15.04
N THR A 65 3.48 -16.21 15.22
CA THR A 65 2.84 -17.01 16.27
C THR A 65 3.31 -16.61 17.68
N ASN A 66 4.49 -15.98 17.78
CA ASN A 66 4.97 -15.36 19.01
C ASN A 66 4.18 -14.07 19.33
N THR A 67 4.36 -13.54 20.53
CA THR A 67 3.84 -12.23 20.89
C THR A 67 4.68 -11.15 20.20
N PRO A 68 4.12 -10.35 19.27
CA PRO A 68 4.87 -9.29 18.61
C PRO A 68 5.18 -8.15 19.59
N THR A 69 6.23 -7.39 19.28
CA THR A 69 6.45 -6.11 19.94
C THR A 69 5.46 -5.09 19.37
N GLU A 70 4.76 -4.36 20.25
CA GLU A 70 3.81 -3.32 19.88
C GLU A 70 4.38 -1.93 20.16
N SER A 71 4.18 -1.01 19.23
CA SER A 71 4.46 0.43 19.38
C SER A 71 3.23 1.21 18.94
N VAL A 72 2.81 2.19 19.74
CA VAL A 72 1.68 3.06 19.39
C VAL A 72 2.19 4.45 19.02
N ILE A 73 1.78 4.94 17.86
CA ILE A 73 2.10 6.27 17.37
C ILE A 73 0.84 7.12 17.24
N ARG A 74 0.98 8.43 17.50
CA ARG A 74 -0.08 9.43 17.42
C ARG A 74 0.48 10.74 16.88
N ALA A 75 -0.33 11.56 16.27
CA ALA A 75 0.06 12.92 15.89
C ALA A 75 0.50 13.70 17.14
N SER A 76 1.64 14.42 17.03
CA SER A 76 2.20 15.19 18.15
C SER A 76 1.33 16.39 18.55
N ASP A 77 0.49 16.85 17.63
CA ASP A 77 -0.46 17.96 17.76
C ASP A 77 -1.92 17.51 17.62
N GLY A 78 -2.17 16.19 17.70
CA GLY A 78 -3.48 15.59 17.50
C GLY A 78 -4.54 16.14 18.46
N GLN A 79 -5.69 16.49 17.90
CA GLN A 79 -6.87 17.06 18.56
C GLN A 79 -8.10 16.16 18.39
N ALA A 80 -9.18 16.54 19.05
CA ALA A 80 -10.44 15.82 18.92
C ALA A 80 -10.96 15.90 17.47
N SER A 81 -11.38 14.76 16.95
CA SER A 81 -11.94 14.60 15.60
C SER A 81 -10.94 14.69 14.44
N ASP A 82 -9.63 14.73 14.68
CA ASP A 82 -8.62 14.73 13.62
C ASP A 82 -8.61 13.43 12.81
N THR A 83 -9.06 12.33 13.41
CA THR A 83 -9.12 11.01 12.75
C THR A 83 -7.74 10.51 12.23
N PHE A 84 -6.66 10.73 13.00
CA PHE A 84 -5.34 10.22 12.67
C PHE A 84 -5.40 8.70 12.40
N GLY A 85 -4.86 8.27 11.28
CA GLY A 85 -4.96 6.87 10.88
C GLY A 85 -6.06 6.58 9.85
N SER A 86 -6.64 7.60 9.20
CA SER A 86 -7.55 7.40 8.07
C SER A 86 -6.93 6.54 6.97
N VAL A 87 -5.62 6.61 6.84
CA VAL A 87 -4.77 5.76 5.98
C VAL A 87 -3.39 5.63 6.59
N CYS A 88 -2.70 4.53 6.33
CA CYS A 88 -1.32 4.31 6.75
C CYS A 88 -0.54 3.52 5.72
N ARG A 89 0.78 3.75 5.64
CA ARG A 89 1.72 2.95 4.86
C ARG A 89 3.05 2.81 5.59
N LEU A 90 3.68 1.65 5.42
CA LEU A 90 5.06 1.40 5.80
C LEU A 90 5.97 1.48 4.57
N SER A 91 7.19 2.00 4.72
CA SER A 91 8.21 1.78 3.71
C SER A 91 8.51 0.27 3.60
N LYS A 92 8.84 -0.20 2.41
CA LYS A 92 9.08 -1.65 2.20
C LYS A 92 10.22 -2.20 3.06
N ASP A 93 11.19 -1.35 3.45
CA ASP A 93 12.28 -1.70 4.36
C ASP A 93 11.89 -1.65 5.87
N GLY A 94 10.65 -1.27 6.20
CA GLY A 94 10.15 -1.16 7.57
C GLY A 94 10.82 -0.06 8.41
N GLN A 95 11.47 0.93 7.80
CA GLN A 95 12.16 2.01 8.50
C GLN A 95 11.31 3.27 8.68
N TYR A 96 10.30 3.46 7.82
CA TYR A 96 9.41 4.62 7.85
C TYR A 96 7.96 4.17 7.88
N ALA A 97 7.13 4.99 8.54
CA ALA A 97 5.68 4.92 8.43
C ALA A 97 5.15 6.31 8.06
N ILE A 98 4.14 6.35 7.20
CA ILE A 98 3.38 7.56 6.90
C ILE A 98 1.91 7.32 7.22
N VAL A 99 1.28 8.28 7.90
CA VAL A 99 -0.10 8.19 8.37
C VAL A 99 -0.85 9.45 7.97
N GLY A 100 -1.95 9.29 7.25
CA GLY A 100 -2.81 10.38 6.82
C GLY A 100 -3.93 10.68 7.80
N THR A 101 -4.42 11.92 7.75
CA THR A 101 -5.57 12.40 8.50
C THR A 101 -6.28 13.50 7.71
N THR A 102 -7.52 13.27 7.33
CA THR A 102 -8.28 14.17 6.45
C THR A 102 -9.01 15.28 7.18
N GLU A 103 -9.20 15.14 8.49
CA GLU A 103 -9.95 16.09 9.32
C GLU A 103 -9.04 17.03 10.13
N GLU A 104 -7.74 16.88 9.98
CA GLU A 104 -6.77 17.71 10.67
C GLU A 104 -6.89 19.16 10.21
N ASP A 105 -7.02 20.06 11.18
CA ASP A 105 -7.33 21.48 10.96
C ASP A 105 -6.09 22.40 10.90
N GLY A 106 -4.82 21.88 10.91
CA GLY A 106 -3.53 22.60 10.78
C GLY A 106 -2.75 22.78 12.11
N GLY A 107 -3.26 22.31 13.28
CA GLY A 107 -2.59 22.35 14.59
C GLY A 107 -3.11 23.45 15.56
N ALA A 108 -2.46 23.62 16.69
CA ALA A 108 -2.93 24.51 17.75
C ALA A 108 -3.10 25.97 17.28
N GLY A 109 -4.33 26.43 17.22
CA GLY A 109 -4.69 27.75 16.73
C GLY A 109 -5.14 27.79 15.27
N ASP A 110 -5.54 26.69 14.78
CA ASP A 110 -5.79 26.30 13.40
C ASP A 110 -6.84 27.09 12.65
N PRO A 111 -6.47 27.65 11.47
CA PRO A 111 -7.40 28.47 10.70
C PRO A 111 -8.08 27.70 9.54
N ILE A 112 -7.73 26.43 9.23
CA ILE A 112 -8.12 25.81 7.97
C ILE A 112 -8.79 24.45 8.20
N SER A 113 -10.08 24.47 8.56
CA SER A 113 -10.86 23.27 8.90
C SER A 113 -10.85 22.21 7.81
N GLY A 114 -10.49 20.98 8.18
CA GLY A 114 -10.47 19.82 7.29
C GLY A 114 -9.48 19.94 6.13
N ALA A 115 -8.42 20.76 6.28
CA ALA A 115 -7.35 20.84 5.29
C ALA A 115 -6.64 19.50 5.13
N GLY A 116 -6.45 18.80 6.25
CA GLY A 116 -5.79 17.52 6.34
C GLY A 116 -4.26 17.59 6.44
N ALA A 117 -3.65 16.51 6.88
CA ALA A 117 -2.20 16.36 7.00
C ALA A 117 -1.75 14.93 6.79
N ALA A 118 -0.43 14.74 6.63
CA ALA A 118 0.21 13.43 6.72
C ALA A 118 1.43 13.50 7.66
N TYR A 119 1.61 12.48 8.48
CA TYR A 119 2.67 12.44 9.47
C TYR A 119 3.65 11.32 9.14
N VAL A 120 4.94 11.65 9.09
CA VAL A 120 6.01 10.70 8.81
C VAL A 120 6.71 10.33 10.10
N TYR A 121 6.88 9.04 10.33
CA TYR A 121 7.60 8.47 11.47
C TYR A 121 8.82 7.70 10.96
N VAL A 122 9.89 7.73 11.74
CA VAL A 122 11.13 6.99 11.51
C VAL A 122 11.40 6.03 12.66
N ARG A 123 11.83 4.83 12.34
CA ARG A 123 12.19 3.79 13.32
C ARG A 123 13.66 3.88 13.72
N SER A 124 13.93 3.73 15.02
CA SER A 124 15.28 3.55 15.58
C SER A 124 15.23 2.46 16.65
N GLY A 125 15.77 1.29 16.33
CA GLY A 125 15.54 0.08 17.13
C GLY A 125 14.06 -0.29 17.14
N SER A 126 13.46 -0.40 18.32
CA SER A 126 12.02 -0.66 18.51
C SER A 126 11.21 0.63 18.69
N THR A 127 11.80 1.81 18.58
CA THR A 127 11.13 3.09 18.84
C THR A 127 10.78 3.78 17.53
N TRP A 128 9.54 4.25 17.42
CA TRP A 128 9.04 5.08 16.32
C TRP A 128 8.93 6.53 16.78
N THR A 129 9.49 7.46 16.02
CA THR A 129 9.50 8.90 16.35
C THR A 129 8.95 9.69 15.16
N GLN A 130 8.04 10.62 15.42
CA GLN A 130 7.56 11.54 14.39
C GLN A 130 8.72 12.37 13.86
N GLN A 131 8.95 12.29 12.55
CA GLN A 131 9.98 13.04 11.86
C GLN A 131 9.45 14.32 11.24
N ALA A 132 8.22 14.27 10.69
CA ALA A 132 7.61 15.43 10.04
C ALA A 132 6.08 15.38 10.07
N LYS A 133 5.46 16.56 9.97
CA LYS A 133 4.09 16.79 9.52
C LYS A 133 4.17 17.38 8.12
N LEU A 134 3.47 16.79 7.17
CA LEU A 134 3.37 17.22 5.78
C LEU A 134 2.01 17.88 5.57
N THR A 135 2.01 19.04 4.95
CA THR A 135 0.80 19.79 4.57
C THR A 135 0.94 20.33 3.15
N ALA A 136 -0.16 20.55 2.47
CA ALA A 136 -0.14 21.21 1.17
C ALA A 136 0.34 22.65 1.29
N SER A 137 1.20 23.11 0.38
CA SER A 137 1.68 24.51 0.37
C SER A 137 0.58 25.54 0.06
N ASP A 138 -0.54 25.08 -0.48
CA ASP A 138 -1.72 25.84 -0.87
C ASP A 138 -2.99 25.29 -0.23
N ALA A 139 -2.87 24.72 0.98
CA ALA A 139 -3.96 24.14 1.74
C ALA A 139 -5.17 25.06 1.85
N ALA A 140 -6.36 24.50 1.60
CA ALA A 140 -7.63 25.17 1.79
C ALA A 140 -8.60 24.31 2.62
N SER A 141 -9.66 24.94 3.12
CA SER A 141 -10.64 24.25 3.96
C SER A 141 -11.33 23.10 3.20
N ASN A 142 -11.38 21.93 3.83
CA ASN A 142 -11.96 20.70 3.30
C ASN A 142 -11.24 20.09 2.08
N ASP A 143 -9.97 20.42 1.82
CA ASP A 143 -9.17 19.81 0.76
C ASP A 143 -8.95 18.31 0.98
N LYS A 144 -9.05 17.85 2.25
CA LYS A 144 -8.84 16.44 2.63
C LYS A 144 -7.48 15.90 2.19
N PHE A 145 -6.42 16.72 2.36
CA PHE A 145 -5.05 16.27 2.18
C PHE A 145 -4.77 15.09 3.15
N GLY A 146 -4.12 14.04 2.69
CA GLY A 146 -3.93 12.82 3.48
C GLY A 146 -5.04 11.78 3.33
N ILE A 147 -5.91 11.90 2.30
CA ILE A 147 -6.94 10.89 1.99
C ILE A 147 -6.31 9.54 1.63
N ASP A 148 -5.22 9.54 0.89
CA ASP A 148 -4.33 8.40 0.73
C ASP A 148 -2.88 8.87 0.69
N VAL A 149 -1.96 7.97 1.09
CA VAL A 149 -0.53 8.25 1.20
C VAL A 149 0.26 7.06 0.69
N SER A 150 1.46 7.31 0.16
CA SER A 150 2.44 6.25 -0.11
C SER A 150 3.85 6.79 0.14
N ILE A 151 4.79 5.89 0.43
CA ILE A 151 6.19 6.21 0.70
C ILE A 151 7.10 5.22 -0.04
N SER A 152 8.16 5.72 -0.68
CA SER A 152 9.12 4.86 -1.38
C SER A 152 9.83 3.89 -0.42
N GLN A 153 10.40 2.81 -0.95
CA GLN A 153 11.02 1.74 -0.18
C GLN A 153 12.04 2.25 0.86
N ASP A 154 12.83 3.24 0.49
CA ASP A 154 13.90 3.82 1.31
C ASP A 154 13.47 5.08 2.09
N GLY A 155 12.20 5.44 2.04
CA GLY A 155 11.65 6.64 2.66
C GLY A 155 12.19 7.95 2.06
N THR A 156 12.67 7.95 0.81
CA THR A 156 13.16 9.17 0.16
C THR A 156 12.04 10.04 -0.39
N TYR A 157 10.98 9.42 -0.93
CA TYR A 157 9.82 10.10 -1.50
C TYR A 157 8.56 9.72 -0.75
N ALA A 158 7.67 10.69 -0.56
CA ALA A 158 6.30 10.47 -0.11
C ALA A 158 5.34 11.14 -1.08
N VAL A 159 4.19 10.53 -1.30
CA VAL A 159 3.09 11.07 -2.07
C VAL A 159 1.85 11.16 -1.19
N VAL A 160 1.12 12.24 -1.32
CA VAL A 160 -0.08 12.51 -0.52
C VAL A 160 -1.19 13.00 -1.45
N GLY A 161 -2.33 12.32 -1.41
CA GLY A 161 -3.54 12.68 -2.12
C GLY A 161 -4.37 13.72 -1.36
N SER A 162 -5.09 14.55 -2.11
CA SER A 162 -6.02 15.57 -1.63
C SER A 162 -7.21 15.61 -2.58
N GLN A 163 -8.21 14.76 -2.31
CA GLN A 163 -9.29 14.48 -3.28
C GLN A 163 -10.17 15.68 -3.62
N TYR A 164 -10.21 16.68 -2.75
CA TYR A 164 -10.95 17.93 -2.97
C TYR A 164 -10.01 19.12 -3.15
N GLY A 165 -8.68 18.91 -3.15
CA GLY A 165 -7.69 19.92 -3.46
C GLY A 165 -7.89 20.43 -4.89
N GLY A 166 -7.83 21.74 -5.07
CA GLY A 166 -8.14 22.36 -6.34
C GLY A 166 -7.06 23.31 -6.83
N THR A 167 -7.45 24.22 -7.71
CA THR A 167 -6.62 25.29 -8.25
C THR A 167 -6.49 26.51 -7.32
N GLY A 168 -6.98 26.39 -6.06
CA GLY A 168 -6.85 27.44 -5.03
C GLY A 168 -8.00 28.45 -4.96
N SER A 169 -9.09 28.22 -5.65
CA SER A 169 -10.24 29.13 -5.65
C SER A 169 -11.60 28.44 -5.49
N GLY A 170 -11.78 27.71 -4.38
CA GLY A 170 -13.10 27.16 -4.02
C GLY A 170 -13.28 25.69 -4.36
N ASN A 171 -14.39 25.13 -3.94
CA ASN A 171 -14.79 23.72 -3.98
C ASN A 171 -14.94 23.14 -5.40
N ASP A 172 -13.91 23.21 -6.23
CA ASP A 172 -13.94 22.67 -7.59
C ASP A 172 -13.72 21.16 -7.65
N ASN A 173 -13.34 20.54 -6.52
CA ASN A 173 -13.20 19.08 -6.32
C ASN A 173 -12.47 18.34 -7.47
N HIS A 174 -11.55 19.03 -8.16
CA HIS A 174 -10.74 18.40 -9.20
C HIS A 174 -9.79 17.36 -8.61
N GLY A 175 -9.32 17.62 -7.38
CA GLY A 175 -8.31 16.87 -6.69
C GLY A 175 -6.88 17.24 -7.09
N ALA A 176 -5.95 16.93 -6.19
CA ALA A 176 -4.53 17.16 -6.37
C ALA A 176 -3.69 16.11 -5.66
N VAL A 177 -2.43 15.97 -6.06
CA VAL A 177 -1.46 15.10 -5.40
C VAL A 177 -0.18 15.88 -5.16
N TYR A 178 0.42 15.67 -4.01
CA TYR A 178 1.63 16.38 -3.60
C TYR A 178 2.76 15.40 -3.39
N ILE A 179 3.88 15.69 -4.04
CA ILE A 179 5.13 14.93 -3.91
C ILE A 179 6.04 15.62 -2.91
N PHE A 180 6.52 14.86 -1.96
CA PHE A 180 7.52 15.31 -0.99
C PHE A 180 8.80 14.53 -1.16
N VAL A 181 9.93 15.19 -0.92
CA VAL A 181 11.27 14.59 -0.95
C VAL A 181 11.97 14.84 0.39
N ARG A 182 12.64 13.79 0.89
CA ARG A 182 13.43 13.84 2.12
C ARG A 182 14.91 14.13 1.82
N SER A 183 15.48 15.05 2.60
CA SER A 183 16.93 15.30 2.64
C SER A 183 17.40 15.27 4.11
N GLY A 184 18.13 14.22 4.46
CA GLY A 184 18.45 13.92 5.86
C GLY A 184 17.16 13.63 6.65
N THR A 185 16.85 14.47 7.63
CA THR A 185 15.63 14.39 8.45
C THR A 185 14.55 15.37 8.02
N SER A 186 14.80 16.21 7.03
CA SER A 186 13.87 17.26 6.58
C SER A 186 13.10 16.82 5.34
N TRP A 187 11.81 17.14 5.30
CA TRP A 187 10.92 16.91 4.19
C TRP A 187 10.53 18.24 3.54
N SER A 188 10.46 18.26 2.23
CA SER A 188 10.01 19.42 1.47
C SER A 188 9.09 19.01 0.33
N GLN A 189 8.04 19.79 0.08
CA GLN A 189 7.19 19.60 -1.10
C GLN A 189 8.01 19.84 -2.36
N GLN A 190 8.07 18.85 -3.25
CA GLN A 190 8.80 18.92 -4.50
C GLN A 190 7.92 19.39 -5.64
N GLN A 191 6.70 18.87 -5.73
CA GLN A 191 5.77 19.20 -6.82
C GLN A 191 4.32 18.93 -6.43
N LYS A 192 3.38 19.74 -6.94
CA LYS A 192 1.96 19.46 -6.99
C LYS A 192 1.63 18.87 -8.37
N LEU A 193 0.86 17.79 -8.40
CA LEU A 193 0.39 17.11 -9.61
C LEU A 193 -1.11 17.29 -9.75
N THR A 194 -1.56 17.51 -10.97
CA THR A 194 -2.98 17.54 -11.37
C THR A 194 -3.16 16.75 -12.66
N ALA A 195 -4.36 16.24 -12.91
CA ALA A 195 -4.67 15.59 -14.17
C ALA A 195 -4.60 16.61 -15.32
N SER A 196 -4.06 16.18 -16.48
CA SER A 196 -3.97 17.04 -17.67
C SER A 196 -5.32 17.39 -18.29
N ASP A 197 -6.34 16.59 -17.99
CA ASP A 197 -7.73 16.71 -18.42
C ASP A 197 -8.68 16.83 -17.19
N ALA A 198 -8.20 17.55 -16.16
CA ALA A 198 -8.91 17.71 -14.90
C ALA A 198 -10.39 18.05 -15.10
N TYR A 199 -11.24 17.29 -14.42
CA TYR A 199 -12.70 17.43 -14.44
C TYR A 199 -13.23 17.75 -13.05
N GLU A 200 -14.20 18.64 -12.96
CA GLU A 200 -14.83 19.01 -11.68
C GLU A 200 -15.53 17.79 -11.06
N GLY A 201 -15.18 17.45 -9.82
CA GLY A 201 -15.69 16.29 -9.11
C GLY A 201 -14.96 14.97 -9.39
N ALA A 202 -13.94 14.95 -10.24
CA ALA A 202 -13.18 13.74 -10.56
C ALA A 202 -12.44 13.12 -9.36
N GLN A 203 -12.13 13.95 -8.35
CA GLN A 203 -11.39 13.54 -7.13
C GLN A 203 -10.04 12.90 -7.45
N PHE A 204 -9.24 13.52 -8.34
CA PHE A 204 -7.87 13.08 -8.61
C PHE A 204 -7.05 13.10 -7.32
N GLY A 205 -6.36 12.00 -7.02
CA GLY A 205 -5.65 11.81 -5.75
C GLY A 205 -6.49 11.13 -4.66
N TYR A 206 -7.66 10.55 -5.02
CA TYR A 206 -8.44 9.73 -4.10
C TYR A 206 -7.63 8.54 -3.57
N ASN A 207 -6.84 7.90 -4.44
CA ASN A 207 -5.89 6.87 -4.07
C ASN A 207 -4.55 7.14 -4.78
N VAL A 208 -3.42 6.90 -4.09
CA VAL A 208 -2.07 7.16 -4.61
C VAL A 208 -1.12 6.05 -4.21
N ASP A 209 -0.24 5.63 -5.12
CA ASP A 209 0.79 4.66 -4.78
C ASP A 209 2.08 4.86 -5.58
N LEU A 210 3.22 4.81 -4.87
CA LEU A 210 4.58 4.88 -5.42
C LEU A 210 5.14 3.47 -5.63
N ASN A 211 5.81 3.25 -6.74
CA ASN A 211 6.66 2.08 -6.84
C ASN A 211 7.89 2.20 -5.90
N ALA A 212 8.62 1.10 -5.70
CA ALA A 212 9.65 1.01 -4.66
C ALA A 212 10.74 2.09 -4.75
N ASP A 213 11.22 2.44 -5.94
CA ASP A 213 12.28 3.44 -6.14
C ASP A 213 11.76 4.88 -6.28
N GLY A 214 10.45 5.09 -6.19
CA GLY A 214 9.82 6.40 -6.36
C GLY A 214 10.02 6.99 -7.76
N SER A 215 10.08 6.16 -8.81
CA SER A 215 10.16 6.62 -10.20
C SER A 215 8.81 6.71 -10.90
N TYR A 216 7.81 5.99 -10.40
CA TYR A 216 6.43 5.99 -10.87
C TYR A 216 5.46 6.24 -9.72
N VAL A 217 4.36 6.90 -10.02
CA VAL A 217 3.20 7.00 -9.14
C VAL A 217 1.92 6.71 -9.93
N ALA A 218 1.08 5.83 -9.38
CA ALA A 218 -0.28 5.60 -9.82
C ALA A 218 -1.20 6.50 -8.99
N ILE A 219 -2.10 7.23 -9.66
CA ILE A 219 -3.01 8.19 -9.04
C ILE A 219 -4.41 7.94 -9.57
N SER A 220 -5.37 7.72 -8.71
CA SER A 220 -6.74 7.47 -9.12
C SER A 220 -7.61 8.73 -9.13
N ALA A 221 -8.66 8.66 -9.94
CA ALA A 221 -9.76 9.61 -10.02
C ALA A 221 -11.06 8.81 -10.27
N PRO A 222 -11.69 8.23 -9.22
CA PRO A 222 -12.79 7.28 -9.41
C PRO A 222 -14.07 7.91 -9.98
N TYR A 223 -14.21 9.22 -9.87
CA TYR A 223 -15.36 9.96 -10.40
C TYR A 223 -15.00 10.75 -11.67
N ASP A 224 -13.90 10.38 -12.33
CA ASP A 224 -13.49 10.98 -13.60
C ASP A 224 -14.56 10.76 -14.67
N THR A 225 -14.82 11.81 -15.48
CA THR A 225 -15.89 11.91 -16.47
C THR A 225 -17.30 12.12 -15.92
N LEU A 226 -18.20 12.66 -16.76
CA LEU A 226 -19.61 12.94 -16.45
C LEU A 226 -20.41 11.71 -15.96
N ASN A 227 -19.93 10.50 -16.25
CA ASN A 227 -20.62 9.26 -15.92
C ASN A 227 -19.91 8.46 -14.81
N ASN A 228 -18.92 9.05 -14.12
CA ASN A 228 -18.15 8.39 -13.08
C ASN A 228 -17.56 7.04 -13.54
N LEU A 229 -17.00 7.01 -14.75
CA LEU A 229 -16.35 5.78 -15.28
C LEU A 229 -15.11 5.45 -14.47
N GLY A 230 -14.44 6.50 -13.95
CA GLY A 230 -13.19 6.42 -13.23
C GLY A 230 -11.97 6.24 -14.14
N ALA A 231 -10.80 6.58 -13.59
CA ALA A 231 -9.52 6.45 -14.27
C ALA A 231 -8.36 6.31 -13.28
N VAL A 232 -7.23 5.78 -13.76
CA VAL A 232 -5.95 5.83 -13.07
C VAL A 232 -4.94 6.56 -13.95
N TYR A 233 -4.24 7.51 -13.39
CA TYR A 233 -3.21 8.29 -14.05
C TYR A 233 -1.83 7.81 -13.60
N VAL A 234 -0.93 7.61 -14.53
CA VAL A 234 0.45 7.25 -14.25
C VAL A 234 1.34 8.46 -14.49
N PHE A 235 2.13 8.83 -13.50
CA PHE A 235 3.18 9.83 -13.63
C PHE A 235 4.54 9.18 -13.46
N THR A 236 5.53 9.71 -14.16
CA THR A 236 6.92 9.26 -14.08
C THR A 236 7.84 10.41 -13.74
N ARG A 237 8.91 10.09 -13.01
CA ARG A 237 9.90 11.06 -12.52
C ARG A 237 11.15 11.04 -13.38
N SER A 238 11.61 12.25 -13.76
CA SER A 238 12.91 12.48 -14.37
C SER A 238 13.66 13.56 -13.59
N GLY A 239 14.67 13.16 -12.83
CA GLY A 239 15.32 14.04 -11.86
C GLY A 239 14.34 14.46 -10.76
N SER A 240 14.07 15.76 -10.64
CA SER A 240 13.10 16.32 -9.70
C SER A 240 11.74 16.65 -10.30
N THR A 241 11.53 16.33 -11.59
CA THR A 241 10.29 16.67 -12.31
C THR A 241 9.44 15.43 -12.52
N TRP A 242 8.16 15.54 -12.18
CA TRP A 242 7.14 14.54 -12.45
C TRP A 242 6.26 14.98 -13.62
N SER A 243 5.96 14.06 -14.52
CA SER A 243 5.09 14.31 -15.66
C SER A 243 4.12 13.17 -15.88
N GLN A 244 2.89 13.51 -16.28
CA GLN A 244 1.88 12.53 -16.62
C GLN A 244 2.36 11.72 -17.84
N GLN A 245 2.40 10.40 -17.67
CA GLN A 245 2.79 9.49 -18.74
C GLN A 245 1.58 8.97 -19.50
N GLN A 246 0.53 8.53 -18.76
CA GLN A 246 -0.66 7.96 -19.38
C GLN A 246 -1.87 8.03 -18.44
N LYS A 247 -3.07 8.11 -19.02
CA LYS A 247 -4.36 7.85 -18.38
C LYS A 247 -4.81 6.44 -18.73
N LEU A 248 -5.21 5.65 -17.73
CA LEU A 248 -5.68 4.27 -17.85
C LEU A 248 -7.19 4.23 -17.59
N THR A 249 -7.92 3.55 -18.44
CA THR A 249 -9.38 3.36 -18.32
C THR A 249 -9.71 1.89 -18.54
N ALA A 250 -10.81 1.41 -17.97
CA ALA A 250 -11.28 0.05 -18.21
C ALA A 250 -11.84 -0.09 -19.63
N SER A 251 -11.56 -1.21 -20.27
CA SER A 251 -12.01 -1.49 -21.63
C SER A 251 -13.53 -1.71 -21.74
N ASN A 252 -14.18 -2.03 -20.61
CA ASN A 252 -15.62 -2.26 -20.46
C ASN A 252 -16.28 -1.25 -19.50
N ALA A 253 -15.67 -0.07 -19.31
CA ALA A 253 -16.17 0.92 -18.36
C ALA A 253 -17.64 1.26 -18.57
N GLY A 254 -18.42 1.09 -17.52
CA GLY A 254 -19.84 1.46 -17.42
C GLY A 254 -20.05 2.71 -16.57
N SER A 255 -21.25 3.28 -16.67
CA SER A 255 -21.61 4.48 -15.89
C SER A 255 -21.71 4.14 -14.41
N GLY A 256 -20.93 4.81 -13.58
CA GLY A 256 -20.91 4.63 -12.13
C GLY A 256 -19.91 3.61 -11.62
N ASP A 257 -19.20 2.86 -12.48
CA ASP A 257 -18.27 1.79 -12.08
C ASP A 257 -17.16 2.26 -11.14
N GLY A 258 -16.66 3.49 -11.32
CA GLY A 258 -15.67 4.09 -10.43
C GLY A 258 -14.30 3.42 -10.46
N LEU A 259 -13.73 3.12 -11.65
CA LEU A 259 -12.37 2.59 -11.76
C LEU A 259 -11.37 3.48 -11.02
N GLY A 260 -10.55 2.86 -10.18
CA GLY A 260 -9.58 3.57 -9.36
C GLY A 260 -10.10 3.91 -7.95
N PHE A 261 -11.24 3.34 -7.54
CA PHE A 261 -11.66 3.44 -6.13
C PHE A 261 -10.55 2.94 -5.20
N SER A 262 -9.81 1.91 -5.62
CA SER A 262 -8.52 1.53 -5.08
C SER A 262 -7.54 1.21 -6.22
N CYS A 263 -6.26 1.55 -6.05
CA CYS A 263 -5.21 1.18 -7.00
C CYS A 263 -3.86 1.06 -6.31
N ARG A 264 -3.02 0.13 -6.78
CA ARG A 264 -1.65 -0.10 -6.30
C ARG A 264 -0.72 -0.44 -7.46
N ILE A 265 0.54 -0.06 -7.33
CA ILE A 265 1.59 -0.34 -8.32
C ILE A 265 2.64 -1.29 -7.73
N SER A 266 3.12 -2.27 -8.51
CA SER A 266 4.19 -3.19 -8.10
C SER A 266 5.51 -2.47 -7.83
N ASP A 267 6.40 -3.09 -7.04
CA ASP A 267 7.68 -2.49 -6.65
C ASP A 267 8.57 -2.14 -7.87
N ASP A 268 8.50 -2.95 -8.93
CA ASP A 268 9.22 -2.73 -10.20
C ASP A 268 8.56 -1.67 -11.11
N GLY A 269 7.33 -1.26 -10.80
CA GLY A 269 6.56 -0.32 -11.60
C GLY A 269 6.07 -0.90 -12.92
N ASP A 270 5.93 -2.23 -13.04
CA ASP A 270 5.51 -2.89 -14.27
C ASP A 270 4.03 -3.30 -14.27
N TYR A 271 3.40 -3.38 -13.09
CA TYR A 271 2.00 -3.75 -12.93
C TYR A 271 1.25 -2.75 -12.07
N ILE A 272 0.01 -2.48 -12.45
CA ILE A 272 -0.97 -1.74 -11.63
C ILE A 272 -2.21 -2.63 -11.50
N VAL A 273 -2.67 -2.86 -10.27
CA VAL A 273 -4.02 -3.33 -9.99
C VAL A 273 -4.89 -2.12 -9.70
N ALA A 274 -6.06 -2.03 -10.33
CA ALA A 274 -7.04 -0.99 -10.06
C ALA A 274 -8.44 -1.60 -10.02
N CYS A 275 -9.26 -1.17 -9.10
CA CYS A 275 -10.57 -1.75 -8.89
C CYS A 275 -11.71 -0.76 -9.14
N ALA A 276 -12.84 -1.32 -9.54
CA ALA A 276 -14.12 -0.66 -9.77
C ALA A 276 -15.19 -1.40 -8.96
N PRO A 277 -15.45 -1.04 -7.69
CA PRO A 277 -16.33 -1.81 -6.80
C PRO A 277 -17.80 -1.73 -7.16
N TYR A 278 -18.20 -0.79 -8.00
CA TYR A 278 -19.58 -0.61 -8.47
C TYR A 278 -19.80 -1.13 -9.89
N GLU A 279 -18.89 -1.94 -10.42
CA GLU A 279 -18.99 -2.53 -11.74
C GLU A 279 -20.13 -3.58 -11.80
N ASP A 280 -20.94 -3.53 -12.88
CA ASP A 280 -22.25 -4.20 -13.01
C ASP A 280 -22.28 -5.35 -14.03
N THR A 281 -21.16 -5.84 -14.56
CA THR A 281 -21.12 -6.78 -15.69
C THR A 281 -21.94 -8.07 -15.45
N THR A 282 -21.92 -8.63 -14.24
CA THR A 282 -22.61 -9.89 -13.91
C THR A 282 -23.82 -9.70 -13.03
N ALA A 283 -23.78 -8.74 -12.12
CA ALA A 283 -24.88 -8.29 -11.28
C ALA A 283 -24.58 -6.86 -10.80
N SER A 284 -25.54 -6.16 -10.20
CA SER A 284 -25.32 -4.80 -9.73
C SER A 284 -24.29 -4.75 -8.59
N ASP A 285 -23.34 -3.83 -8.67
CA ASP A 285 -22.31 -3.58 -7.68
C ASP A 285 -21.49 -4.83 -7.27
N VAL A 286 -21.25 -5.76 -8.17
CA VAL A 286 -20.40 -6.94 -7.87
C VAL A 286 -18.95 -6.52 -7.69
N GLY A 287 -18.52 -5.56 -8.48
CA GLY A 287 -17.16 -5.08 -8.53
C GLY A 287 -16.22 -5.90 -9.42
N MET A 288 -15.15 -5.27 -9.86
CA MET A 288 -14.15 -5.88 -10.74
C MET A 288 -12.76 -5.32 -10.48
N ALA A 289 -11.75 -6.18 -10.55
CA ALA A 289 -10.34 -5.81 -10.55
C ALA A 289 -9.78 -5.83 -11.97
N TYR A 290 -8.94 -4.85 -12.28
CA TYR A 290 -8.25 -4.67 -13.56
C TYR A 290 -6.74 -4.66 -13.34
N ILE A 291 -6.03 -5.34 -14.21
CA ILE A 291 -4.57 -5.32 -14.23
C ILE A 291 -4.10 -4.58 -15.47
N PHE A 292 -3.28 -3.58 -15.24
CA PHE A 292 -2.54 -2.89 -16.29
C PHE A 292 -1.07 -3.27 -16.22
N THR A 293 -0.44 -3.46 -17.38
CA THR A 293 0.98 -3.79 -17.48
C THR A 293 1.71 -2.79 -18.37
N ARG A 294 2.96 -2.54 -18.03
CA ARG A 294 3.84 -1.60 -18.72
C ARG A 294 4.76 -2.31 -19.70
N SER A 295 4.91 -1.74 -20.88
CA SER A 295 5.95 -2.10 -21.85
C SER A 295 6.64 -0.84 -22.33
N GLY A 296 7.87 -0.61 -21.88
CA GLY A 296 8.58 0.65 -22.07
C GLY A 296 7.85 1.81 -21.40
N SER A 297 7.37 2.79 -22.17
CA SER A 297 6.60 3.95 -21.65
C SER A 297 5.09 3.80 -21.83
N SER A 298 4.60 2.66 -22.32
CA SER A 298 3.18 2.44 -22.63
C SER A 298 2.56 1.45 -21.66
N TRP A 299 1.36 1.75 -21.21
CA TRP A 299 0.54 0.90 -20.36
C TRP A 299 -0.64 0.35 -21.14
N SER A 300 -1.02 -0.88 -20.86
CA SER A 300 -2.20 -1.51 -21.46
C SER A 300 -2.89 -2.41 -20.45
N GLN A 301 -4.22 -2.51 -20.54
CA GLN A 301 -4.97 -3.48 -19.75
C GLN A 301 -4.57 -4.89 -20.17
N GLN A 302 -4.11 -5.68 -19.20
CA GLN A 302 -3.71 -7.08 -19.41
C GLN A 302 -4.86 -8.04 -19.11
N ALA A 303 -5.60 -7.78 -18.04
CA ALA A 303 -6.67 -8.64 -17.55
C ALA A 303 -7.72 -7.84 -16.77
N ASN A 304 -8.88 -8.44 -16.61
CA ASN A 304 -9.86 -8.11 -15.58
C ASN A 304 -10.43 -9.39 -15.00
N PHE A 305 -10.86 -9.36 -13.75
CA PHE A 305 -11.41 -10.53 -13.07
C PHE A 305 -12.32 -10.15 -11.90
N GLN A 306 -13.23 -11.05 -11.60
CA GLN A 306 -14.08 -11.07 -10.41
C GLN A 306 -13.74 -12.29 -9.56
N HIS A 307 -14.26 -12.37 -8.36
CA HIS A 307 -14.13 -13.57 -7.53
C HIS A 307 -15.11 -14.67 -8.01
N SER A 308 -14.81 -15.92 -7.66
CA SER A 308 -15.49 -17.08 -8.24
C SER A 308 -16.93 -17.32 -7.76
N ASP A 309 -17.28 -16.71 -6.63
CA ASP A 309 -18.58 -16.76 -5.96
C ASP A 309 -19.30 -15.39 -5.97
N ALA A 310 -18.99 -14.56 -6.94
CA ALA A 310 -19.49 -13.19 -7.11
C ALA A 310 -21.02 -13.09 -7.12
N GLN A 311 -21.56 -12.23 -6.26
CA GLN A 311 -22.99 -11.98 -6.10
C GLN A 311 -23.30 -10.47 -6.13
N LEU A 312 -24.60 -10.16 -6.10
CA LEU A 312 -25.13 -8.80 -6.06
C LEU A 312 -24.57 -8.05 -4.84
N GLU A 313 -24.03 -6.84 -5.06
CA GLU A 313 -23.53 -5.92 -4.03
C GLU A 313 -22.29 -6.39 -3.26
N ASP A 314 -21.55 -7.41 -3.71
CA ASP A 314 -20.33 -7.88 -3.07
C ASP A 314 -19.20 -6.82 -3.04
N ARG A 315 -19.17 -5.95 -4.06
CA ARG A 315 -18.27 -4.80 -4.16
C ARG A 315 -16.80 -5.16 -4.06
N LEU A 316 -16.35 -6.10 -4.90
CA LEU A 316 -14.92 -6.42 -4.98
C LEU A 316 -14.10 -5.18 -5.32
N GLY A 317 -13.09 -4.87 -4.49
CA GLY A 317 -12.12 -3.84 -4.79
C GLY A 317 -12.23 -2.57 -3.94
N PHE A 318 -12.85 -2.63 -2.76
CA PHE A 318 -12.75 -1.53 -1.78
C PHE A 318 -11.31 -1.33 -1.33
N GLY A 319 -10.65 -2.38 -0.87
CA GLY A 319 -9.22 -2.42 -0.64
C GLY A 319 -8.54 -3.29 -1.69
N THR A 320 -7.36 -2.89 -2.16
CA THR A 320 -6.54 -3.74 -3.04
C THR A 320 -5.06 -3.52 -2.78
N ASP A 321 -4.27 -4.56 -3.05
CA ASP A 321 -2.81 -4.48 -3.06
C ASP A 321 -2.22 -5.48 -4.05
N ILE A 322 -0.95 -5.28 -4.41
CA ILE A 322 -0.21 -6.13 -5.35
C ILE A 322 1.19 -6.42 -4.78
N SER A 323 1.65 -7.68 -4.88
CA SER A 323 3.01 -8.04 -4.46
C SER A 323 4.06 -7.28 -5.28
N GLY A 324 5.25 -7.08 -4.68
CA GLY A 324 6.29 -6.30 -5.31
C GLY A 324 6.74 -6.81 -6.68
N ASP A 325 6.66 -8.11 -6.89
CA ASP A 325 6.98 -8.77 -8.16
C ASP A 325 5.80 -8.84 -9.15
N GLY A 326 4.64 -8.28 -8.79
CA GLY A 326 3.43 -8.29 -9.60
C GLY A 326 2.84 -9.69 -9.82
N ASN A 327 3.16 -10.68 -8.98
CA ASN A 327 2.65 -12.04 -9.13
C ASN A 327 1.37 -12.33 -8.36
N TYR A 328 1.12 -11.59 -7.27
CA TYR A 328 -0.08 -11.74 -6.44
C TYR A 328 -0.83 -10.41 -6.37
N ALA A 329 -2.14 -10.45 -6.51
CA ALA A 329 -3.03 -9.35 -6.18
C ALA A 329 -4.00 -9.79 -5.10
N ILE A 330 -4.32 -8.92 -4.15
CA ILE A 330 -5.35 -9.13 -3.15
C ILE A 330 -6.41 -8.05 -3.29
N CYS A 331 -7.69 -8.44 -3.29
CA CYS A 331 -8.82 -7.53 -3.38
C CYS A 331 -9.85 -7.86 -2.31
N GLY A 332 -10.29 -6.86 -1.55
CA GLY A 332 -11.35 -7.00 -0.57
C GLY A 332 -12.73 -6.82 -1.18
N SER A 333 -13.69 -7.58 -0.67
CA SER A 333 -15.12 -7.55 -1.02
C SER A 333 -15.89 -7.35 0.27
N THR A 334 -16.18 -6.09 0.59
CA THR A 334 -16.60 -5.69 1.96
C THR A 334 -18.03 -6.06 2.29
N TRP A 335 -18.87 -6.31 1.29
CA TRP A 335 -20.28 -6.67 1.44
C TRP A 335 -20.56 -8.12 1.09
N GLU A 336 -19.51 -8.87 0.82
CA GLU A 336 -19.61 -10.31 0.57
C GLU A 336 -20.23 -10.99 1.79
N ASP A 337 -21.25 -11.79 1.54
CA ASP A 337 -22.11 -12.35 2.57
C ASP A 337 -21.70 -13.75 3.06
N GLY A 338 -20.55 -14.32 2.69
CA GLY A 338 -20.04 -15.62 3.16
C GLY A 338 -20.14 -16.76 2.15
N GLY A 339 -20.73 -16.55 0.96
CA GLY A 339 -20.84 -17.52 -0.13
C GLY A 339 -22.20 -18.23 -0.24
N ALA A 340 -22.26 -19.23 -1.08
CA ALA A 340 -23.53 -19.90 -1.43
C ALA A 340 -24.29 -20.44 -0.19
N GLY A 341 -25.45 -19.84 0.07
CA GLY A 341 -26.30 -20.19 1.21
C GLY A 341 -26.13 -19.31 2.43
N ASP A 342 -25.50 -18.25 2.28
CA ASP A 342 -25.05 -17.14 3.06
C ASP A 342 -25.74 -16.87 4.40
N PRO A 343 -25.04 -17.14 5.52
CA PRO A 343 -25.62 -16.86 6.85
C PRO A 343 -25.20 -15.53 7.45
N LEU A 344 -24.25 -14.77 6.83
CA LEU A 344 -23.60 -13.64 7.48
C LEU A 344 -23.58 -12.38 6.58
N ASP A 345 -24.71 -11.66 6.54
CA ASP A 345 -24.86 -10.39 5.81
C ASP A 345 -23.67 -9.44 6.06
N ARG A 346 -22.92 -9.11 4.97
CA ARG A 346 -21.78 -8.17 4.99
C ARG A 346 -20.65 -8.56 5.96
N ALA A 347 -20.37 -9.85 6.08
CA ALA A 347 -19.20 -10.31 6.82
C ALA A 347 -17.91 -9.87 6.13
N GLY A 348 -17.92 -9.85 4.81
CA GLY A 348 -16.82 -9.49 3.94
C GLY A 348 -15.81 -10.63 3.74
N ALA A 349 -15.05 -10.52 2.65
CA ALA A 349 -13.95 -11.43 2.31
C ALA A 349 -12.80 -10.68 1.63
N ALA A 350 -11.64 -11.33 1.56
CA ALA A 350 -10.53 -10.88 0.71
C ALA A 350 -10.12 -12.02 -0.22
N TYR A 351 -9.91 -11.71 -1.49
CA TYR A 351 -9.58 -12.69 -2.52
C TYR A 351 -8.17 -12.48 -3.02
N VAL A 352 -7.39 -13.56 -3.02
CA VAL A 352 -6.03 -13.57 -3.54
C VAL A 352 -6.02 -14.15 -4.94
N PHE A 353 -5.43 -13.43 -5.88
CA PHE A 353 -5.25 -13.84 -7.27
C PHE A 353 -3.77 -14.05 -7.57
N LEU A 354 -3.47 -15.13 -8.31
CA LEU A 354 -2.14 -15.48 -8.73
C LEU A 354 -2.00 -15.32 -10.24
N ARG A 355 -0.90 -14.68 -10.66
CA ARG A 355 -0.54 -14.52 -12.06
C ARG A 355 0.22 -15.73 -12.60
N SER A 356 -0.14 -16.16 -13.81
CA SER A 356 0.60 -17.14 -14.61
C SER A 356 0.74 -16.62 -16.05
N GLY A 357 1.90 -16.09 -16.37
CA GLY A 357 2.09 -15.37 -17.63
C GLY A 357 1.25 -14.09 -17.69
N THR A 358 0.27 -14.05 -18.60
CA THR A 358 -0.67 -12.92 -18.73
C THR A 358 -2.04 -13.21 -18.11
N SER A 359 -2.24 -14.40 -17.56
CA SER A 359 -3.50 -14.84 -16.96
C SER A 359 -3.47 -14.71 -15.45
N TRP A 360 -4.61 -14.37 -14.87
CA TRP A 360 -4.83 -14.26 -13.44
C TRP A 360 -5.91 -15.23 -13.00
N ALA A 361 -5.71 -15.93 -11.91
CA ALA A 361 -6.67 -16.88 -11.35
C ALA A 361 -6.78 -16.73 -9.84
N GLN A 362 -8.00 -16.82 -9.33
CA GLN A 362 -8.22 -16.83 -7.88
C GLN A 362 -7.48 -18.01 -7.25
N GLN A 363 -6.63 -17.74 -6.27
CA GLN A 363 -5.90 -18.75 -5.51
C GLN A 363 -6.61 -19.06 -4.19
N ALA A 364 -7.16 -18.04 -3.51
CA ALA A 364 -7.80 -18.20 -2.22
C ALA A 364 -8.90 -17.16 -1.97
N LYS A 365 -9.85 -17.53 -1.11
CA LYS A 365 -10.76 -16.65 -0.39
C LYS A 365 -10.31 -16.64 1.07
N LEU A 366 -10.07 -15.47 1.65
CA LEU A 366 -9.70 -15.26 3.05
C LEU A 366 -10.92 -14.71 3.78
N THR A 367 -11.23 -15.30 4.93
CA THR A 367 -12.33 -14.88 5.80
C THR A 367 -11.87 -14.91 7.24
N ALA A 368 -12.42 -14.05 8.09
CA ALA A 368 -12.09 -14.05 9.51
C ALA A 368 -12.48 -15.40 10.16
N SER A 369 -11.59 -15.93 11.02
CA SER A 369 -11.88 -17.18 11.76
C SER A 369 -13.07 -17.07 12.75
N ASP A 370 -13.43 -15.85 13.11
CA ASP A 370 -14.55 -15.48 13.97
C ASP A 370 -15.50 -14.49 13.26
N ALA A 371 -15.72 -14.69 11.97
CA ALA A 371 -16.56 -13.83 11.14
C ALA A 371 -17.89 -13.49 11.84
N SER A 372 -18.28 -12.25 11.76
CA SER A 372 -19.54 -11.72 12.31
C SER A 372 -20.23 -10.81 11.29
N SER A 373 -21.48 -10.50 11.52
CA SER A 373 -22.29 -9.67 10.63
C SER A 373 -22.80 -8.43 11.37
N PRO A 374 -22.63 -7.22 10.81
CA PRO A 374 -21.72 -6.86 9.73
C PRO A 374 -20.27 -6.68 10.22
N ALA A 375 -19.27 -7.07 9.45
CA ALA A 375 -17.84 -6.88 9.81
C ALA A 375 -17.06 -6.08 8.77
N SER A 376 -17.49 -6.14 7.49
CA SER A 376 -16.78 -5.53 6.36
C SER A 376 -15.29 -5.94 6.32
N PHE A 377 -15.01 -7.24 6.49
CA PHE A 377 -13.68 -7.79 6.31
C PHE A 377 -13.21 -7.53 4.87
N GLY A 378 -11.97 -7.09 4.70
CA GLY A 378 -11.46 -6.70 3.39
C GLY A 378 -11.61 -5.22 3.06
N TYR A 379 -12.03 -4.37 4.02
CA TYR A 379 -12.12 -2.92 3.81
C TYR A 379 -10.78 -2.33 3.37
N GLN A 380 -9.69 -2.70 4.05
CA GLN A 380 -8.31 -2.46 3.62
C GLN A 380 -7.54 -3.77 3.65
N VAL A 381 -6.64 -3.93 2.71
CA VAL A 381 -5.79 -5.12 2.56
C VAL A 381 -4.37 -4.71 2.21
N SER A 382 -3.40 -5.52 2.62
CA SER A 382 -2.00 -5.38 2.20
C SER A 382 -1.37 -6.74 1.99
N ILE A 383 -0.41 -6.85 1.08
CA ILE A 383 0.33 -8.08 0.77
C ILE A 383 1.84 -7.81 0.75
N SER A 384 2.64 -8.70 1.35
CA SER A 384 4.10 -8.58 1.34
C SER A 384 4.69 -8.65 -0.08
N THR A 385 5.90 -8.09 -0.27
CA THR A 385 6.59 -8.02 -1.57
C THR A 385 6.67 -9.38 -2.28
N ASP A 386 6.82 -10.48 -1.55
CA ASP A 386 6.93 -11.84 -2.08
C ASP A 386 5.59 -12.62 -2.08
N GLY A 387 4.50 -11.97 -1.69
CA GLY A 387 3.18 -12.59 -1.57
C GLY A 387 3.10 -13.66 -0.48
N THR A 388 3.98 -13.64 0.54
CA THR A 388 3.96 -14.64 1.63
C THR A 388 2.98 -14.28 2.72
N TYR A 389 2.78 -13.01 3.03
CA TYR A 389 1.88 -12.52 4.07
C TYR A 389 0.81 -11.61 3.47
N ALA A 390 -0.40 -11.68 4.03
CA ALA A 390 -1.49 -10.77 3.72
C ALA A 390 -2.13 -10.30 5.03
N LEU A 391 -2.36 -8.99 5.15
CA LEU A 391 -3.03 -8.35 6.27
C LEU A 391 -4.37 -7.80 5.82
N VAL A 392 -5.43 -8.09 6.56
CA VAL A 392 -6.80 -7.71 6.23
C VAL A 392 -7.45 -7.02 7.42
N GLY A 393 -7.96 -5.82 7.19
CA GLY A 393 -8.68 -5.02 8.18
C GLY A 393 -10.18 -5.21 8.13
N THR A 394 -10.84 -4.83 9.24
CA THR A 394 -12.30 -4.78 9.36
C THR A 394 -12.74 -3.42 9.91
N THR A 395 -13.94 -2.94 9.55
CA THR A 395 -14.41 -1.62 10.02
C THR A 395 -15.54 -1.65 11.00
N TYR A 396 -16.32 -2.73 11.04
CA TYR A 396 -17.55 -2.82 11.86
C TYR A 396 -17.57 -4.01 12.84
N ASN A 397 -16.47 -4.76 12.91
CA ASN A 397 -16.40 -5.91 13.83
C ASN A 397 -16.32 -5.46 15.29
N TYR A 398 -16.87 -6.29 16.20
CA TYR A 398 -16.72 -6.10 17.65
C TYR A 398 -16.20 -7.40 18.29
N PRO A 399 -14.98 -7.37 18.86
CA PRO A 399 -14.01 -6.26 18.86
C PRO A 399 -13.43 -5.98 17.46
N ALA A 400 -13.18 -4.72 17.18
CA ALA A 400 -12.53 -4.28 15.93
C ALA A 400 -11.15 -4.93 15.77
N THR A 401 -10.79 -5.41 14.58
CA THR A 401 -9.75 -6.42 14.41
C THR A 401 -9.05 -6.29 13.07
N ALA A 402 -7.77 -6.69 13.01
CA ALA A 402 -7.06 -6.99 11.77
C ALA A 402 -6.51 -8.43 11.82
N TYR A 403 -6.47 -9.09 10.67
CA TYR A 403 -6.11 -10.50 10.53
C TYR A 403 -4.93 -10.68 9.59
N LEU A 404 -3.91 -11.39 10.05
CA LEU A 404 -2.73 -11.71 9.27
C LEU A 404 -2.78 -13.17 8.81
N TYR A 405 -2.60 -13.34 7.53
CA TYR A 405 -2.52 -14.64 6.87
C TYR A 405 -1.11 -14.90 6.37
N LYS A 406 -0.71 -16.17 6.39
CA LYS A 406 0.55 -16.64 5.82
C LYS A 406 0.28 -17.68 4.74
N ARG A 407 0.95 -17.53 3.61
CA ARG A 407 0.92 -18.50 2.52
C ARG A 407 1.99 -19.58 2.70
N THR A 408 1.59 -20.83 2.51
CA THR A 408 2.49 -21.99 2.41
C THR A 408 2.14 -22.78 1.15
N GLY A 409 2.99 -22.70 0.15
CA GLY A 409 2.67 -23.20 -1.19
C GLY A 409 1.52 -22.41 -1.80
N THR A 410 0.39 -23.07 -2.04
CA THR A 410 -0.85 -22.43 -2.56
C THR A 410 -1.91 -22.20 -1.48
N SER A 411 -1.66 -22.62 -0.24
CA SER A 411 -2.61 -22.53 0.86
C SER A 411 -2.32 -21.32 1.74
N TRP A 412 -3.37 -20.65 2.18
CA TRP A 412 -3.33 -19.53 3.11
C TRP A 412 -3.93 -19.94 4.45
N SER A 413 -3.33 -19.50 5.54
CA SER A 413 -3.83 -19.74 6.89
C SER A 413 -3.69 -18.47 7.74
N GLU A 414 -4.70 -18.18 8.56
CA GLU A 414 -4.62 -17.14 9.56
C GLU A 414 -3.54 -17.52 10.60
N VAL A 415 -2.59 -16.60 10.83
CA VAL A 415 -1.47 -16.81 11.77
C VAL A 415 -1.51 -15.85 12.94
N LYS A 416 -2.21 -14.74 12.79
CA LYS A 416 -2.34 -13.73 13.84
C LYS A 416 -3.63 -12.95 13.71
N LYS A 417 -4.20 -12.62 14.86
CA LYS A 417 -5.29 -11.68 15.03
C LYS A 417 -4.77 -10.52 15.88
N PHE A 418 -4.90 -9.30 15.38
CA PHE A 418 -4.59 -8.08 16.11
C PHE A 418 -5.88 -7.48 16.64
N THR A 419 -5.89 -7.16 17.91
CA THR A 419 -6.99 -6.45 18.56
C THR A 419 -6.39 -5.28 19.31
N GLU A 420 -7.10 -4.18 19.38
CA GLU A 420 -6.77 -3.12 20.32
C GLU A 420 -6.77 -3.72 21.73
N GLY A 421 -5.68 -3.54 22.48
CA GLY A 421 -5.48 -4.18 23.78
C GLY A 421 -6.66 -3.99 24.76
N THR A 422 -6.53 -4.40 26.02
CA THR A 422 -7.59 -4.38 27.05
C THR A 422 -8.19 -2.99 27.34
N THR A 423 -7.61 -1.92 26.80
CA THR A 423 -8.06 -0.52 26.94
C THR A 423 -8.86 -0.02 25.74
N GLY A 424 -8.93 -0.78 24.64
CA GLY A 424 -9.66 -0.39 23.44
C GLY A 424 -11.17 -0.37 23.66
N ASN A 425 -11.82 0.65 23.12
CA ASN A 425 -13.27 0.77 23.10
C ASN A 425 -13.83 0.24 21.78
N SER A 426 -15.01 -0.34 21.81
CA SER A 426 -15.69 -0.88 20.62
C SER A 426 -15.92 0.15 19.51
N GLY A 427 -15.80 1.46 19.83
CA GLY A 427 -15.99 2.57 18.90
C GLY A 427 -14.72 3.05 18.22
N ASP A 428 -13.55 2.53 18.61
CA ASP A 428 -12.25 3.08 18.17
C ASP A 428 -11.90 2.72 16.72
N LYS A 429 -12.64 1.77 16.11
CA LYS A 429 -12.46 1.32 14.72
C LYS A 429 -11.04 0.85 14.44
N PHE A 430 -10.48 0.02 15.32
CA PHE A 430 -9.21 -0.64 15.08
C PHE A 430 -9.32 -1.56 13.86
N GLY A 431 -8.32 -1.57 12.98
CA GLY A 431 -8.38 -2.30 11.70
C GLY A 431 -8.91 -1.47 10.53
N PHE A 432 -9.16 -0.15 10.72
CA PHE A 432 -9.67 0.72 9.67
C PHE A 432 -8.70 0.84 8.49
N ALA A 433 -7.42 1.10 8.75
CA ALA A 433 -6.37 1.01 7.75
C ALA A 433 -5.28 0.05 8.21
N VAL A 434 -4.70 -0.67 7.26
CA VAL A 434 -3.67 -1.69 7.52
C VAL A 434 -2.61 -1.66 6.43
N ASP A 435 -1.36 -1.96 6.81
CA ASP A 435 -0.27 -2.15 5.86
C ASP A 435 0.83 -3.07 6.41
N LEU A 436 1.61 -3.68 5.51
CA LEU A 436 2.75 -4.55 5.81
C LEU A 436 4.05 -3.95 5.25
N SER A 437 5.16 -4.16 5.98
CA SER A 437 6.49 -4.00 5.35
C SER A 437 6.70 -5.02 4.23
N GLY A 438 7.61 -4.73 3.33
CA GLY A 438 7.86 -5.58 2.16
C GLY A 438 8.22 -7.02 2.51
N ASP A 439 8.93 -7.24 3.61
CA ASP A 439 9.29 -8.57 4.12
C ASP A 439 8.20 -9.22 5.00
N GLY A 440 7.15 -8.47 5.34
CA GLY A 440 6.08 -8.91 6.21
C GLY A 440 6.47 -8.98 7.70
N GLN A 441 7.61 -8.40 8.11
CA GLN A 441 8.06 -8.39 9.52
C GLN A 441 7.30 -7.37 10.34
N PHE A 442 6.86 -6.26 9.73
CA PHE A 442 6.10 -5.20 10.38
C PHE A 442 4.68 -5.14 9.84
N ALA A 443 3.73 -4.94 10.75
CA ALA A 443 2.34 -4.64 10.43
C ALA A 443 1.93 -3.34 11.12
N ILE A 444 1.26 -2.45 10.40
CA ILE A 444 0.61 -1.26 10.97
C ILE A 444 -0.89 -1.40 10.87
N VAL A 445 -1.60 -1.07 11.95
CA VAL A 445 -3.05 -1.14 12.07
C VAL A 445 -3.54 0.14 12.74
N THR A 446 -4.56 0.79 12.20
CA THR A 446 -5.04 2.05 12.76
C THR A 446 -6.37 1.92 13.49
N ALA A 447 -6.59 2.84 14.43
CA ALA A 447 -7.83 3.03 15.19
C ALA A 447 -8.22 4.51 15.10
N ILE A 448 -9.03 4.87 14.10
CA ILE A 448 -9.28 6.28 13.75
C ILE A 448 -10.11 7.04 14.78
N ASN A 449 -10.81 6.33 15.66
CA ASN A 449 -11.61 6.92 16.72
C ASN A 449 -10.96 6.76 18.12
N ASP A 450 -9.67 6.29 18.20
CA ASP A 450 -8.94 6.29 19.49
C ASP A 450 -9.05 7.67 20.13
N SER A 451 -9.39 7.68 21.41
CA SER A 451 -9.73 8.92 22.12
C SER A 451 -8.70 9.31 23.17
N THR A 452 -7.48 8.77 23.11
CA THR A 452 -6.42 9.03 24.09
C THR A 452 -6.00 10.50 24.15
N ASN A 453 -5.89 11.17 22.99
CA ASN A 453 -5.52 12.59 22.87
C ASN A 453 -6.74 13.52 22.67
N GLY A 454 -7.95 12.99 22.79
CA GLY A 454 -9.20 13.69 22.51
C GLY A 454 -10.16 12.78 21.75
N SER A 455 -11.47 13.01 21.85
CA SER A 455 -12.47 12.15 21.21
C SER A 455 -12.24 12.04 19.70
N GLY A 456 -11.93 10.83 19.19
CA GLY A 456 -11.66 10.59 17.77
C GLY A 456 -10.38 11.23 17.27
N SER A 457 -9.36 11.41 18.12
CA SER A 457 -8.05 11.92 17.70
C SER A 457 -7.27 10.91 16.85
N GLY A 458 -7.54 9.62 17.05
CA GLY A 458 -6.95 8.51 16.32
C GLY A 458 -5.57 8.05 16.81
N ALA A 459 -5.22 6.82 16.43
CA ALA A 459 -3.92 6.20 16.73
C ALA A 459 -3.54 5.18 15.64
N ALA A 460 -2.25 4.88 15.54
CA ALA A 460 -1.76 3.76 14.75
C ALA A 460 -0.85 2.86 15.61
N TYR A 461 -1.03 1.57 15.46
CA TYR A 461 -0.34 0.51 16.19
C TYR A 461 0.59 -0.22 15.23
N ILE A 462 1.87 -0.23 15.54
CA ILE A 462 2.87 -0.93 14.74
C ILE A 462 3.34 -2.16 15.51
N TYR A 463 3.22 -3.31 14.88
CA TYR A 463 3.61 -4.60 15.41
C TYR A 463 4.86 -5.09 14.70
N GLU A 464 5.85 -5.57 15.44
CA GLU A 464 7.05 -6.21 14.93
C GLU A 464 7.03 -7.68 15.32
N ALA A 465 7.11 -8.58 14.34
CA ALA A 465 7.24 -10.01 14.57
C ALA A 465 8.60 -10.35 15.20
N THR A 466 8.62 -11.29 16.16
CA THR A 466 9.81 -11.67 16.95
C THR A 466 10.32 -13.07 16.62
#